data_ed7c144c14305b04273afe13ea1b8c0d
#
_entry.id   ed7c144c14305b04273afe13ea1b8c0d
#
_cell.length_a   1.000
_cell.length_b   1.000
_cell.length_c   1.000
_cell.angle_alpha   90.00
_cell.angle_beta   90.00
_cell.angle_gamma   90.00
#
_symmetry.space_group_name_H-M   'P 1'
#
loop_
_entity.id
_entity.type
_entity.pdbx_description
1 polymer ?
#
loop_
_entity_poly.entity_id
_entity_poly.type
_entity_poly.pdbx_seq_one_letter_code
_entity_poly.pdbx_strand_id
1 'polypeptide(L)'
;MNVGSLFSGIGGFELGFGLAGMDIAWQCERDAACCAVLERHWPDVPRHGDIRRLPLVEAVDVLCGGDPCPSRSRARGHRAAVHPDLAGWFLAVAGRLRPRWVVRENVLAPNALDFALGLDALGYGVVAFALDARDFTAQSRRREFLVGCPPADRAGFARAVLDASDGHGFAASSPEEEAPVAACLTAHPMWMAAEDSYVWEPRRGLRLLDTGEAEELQGFPRGWTAGFSRSRRRRMVGNAVNVGCAAWIGERIVSFDA
;
A
#
# COMPACT_ATOMS: atom_id res chain seq x y z
N MET A 1 -16.51 2.68 -9.71
CA MET A 1 -15.96 1.31 -9.47
C MET A 1 -15.94 1.06 -7.97
N ASN A 2 -16.40 -0.15 -7.57
CA ASN A 2 -16.44 -0.55 -6.16
C ASN A 2 -15.17 -1.29 -5.75
N VAL A 3 -14.62 -0.98 -4.59
CA VAL A 3 -13.37 -1.53 -4.07
C VAL A 3 -13.62 -2.37 -2.82
N GLY A 4 -13.07 -3.58 -2.82
CA GLY A 4 -12.90 -4.39 -1.62
C GLY A 4 -11.45 -4.35 -1.17
N SER A 5 -11.19 -4.00 0.08
CA SER A 5 -9.83 -3.87 0.60
C SER A 5 -9.52 -4.95 1.61
N LEU A 6 -8.41 -5.64 1.40
CA LEU A 6 -7.84 -6.65 2.28
C LEU A 6 -6.60 -6.08 2.98
N PHE A 7 -6.43 -6.43 4.25
CA PHE A 7 -5.31 -5.90 5.06
C PHE A 7 -5.29 -4.36 5.04
N SER A 8 -6.46 -3.76 5.19
CA SER A 8 -6.72 -2.32 4.97
C SER A 8 -5.77 -1.40 5.78
N GLY A 9 -5.22 -1.88 6.90
CA GLY A 9 -4.35 -1.07 7.74
C GLY A 9 -5.06 0.20 8.21
N ILE A 10 -4.49 1.35 7.88
CA ILE A 10 -5.07 2.66 8.18
C ILE A 10 -5.74 3.33 6.96
N GLY A 11 -5.97 2.58 5.89
CA GLY A 11 -6.74 3.04 4.74
C GLY A 11 -5.92 3.70 3.62
N GLY A 12 -4.70 3.22 3.37
CA GLY A 12 -3.87 3.80 2.32
C GLY A 12 -4.40 3.55 0.91
N PHE A 13 -4.85 2.34 0.61
CA PHE A 13 -5.52 2.05 -0.65
C PHE A 13 -6.87 2.75 -0.74
N GLU A 14 -7.64 2.74 0.34
CA GLU A 14 -8.96 3.36 0.39
C GLU A 14 -8.89 4.85 0.10
N LEU A 15 -7.94 5.54 0.72
CA LEU A 15 -7.76 6.98 0.48
C LEU A 15 -7.27 7.23 -0.95
N GLY A 16 -6.27 6.47 -1.42
CA GLY A 16 -5.73 6.64 -2.77
C GLY A 16 -6.75 6.33 -3.87
N PHE A 17 -7.49 5.23 -3.75
CA PHE A 17 -8.52 4.87 -4.73
C PHE A 17 -9.74 5.79 -4.66
N GLY A 18 -10.08 6.28 -3.46
CA GLY A 18 -11.08 7.32 -3.30
C GLY A 18 -10.71 8.62 -4.02
N LEU A 19 -9.42 9.03 -3.98
CA LEU A 19 -8.92 10.17 -4.76
C LEU A 19 -9.02 9.94 -6.27
N ALA A 20 -8.92 8.68 -6.72
CA ALA A 20 -9.13 8.30 -8.12
C ALA A 20 -10.63 8.16 -8.50
N GLY A 21 -11.55 8.47 -7.60
CA GLY A 21 -12.99 8.44 -7.87
C GLY A 21 -13.64 7.06 -7.70
N MET A 22 -13.03 6.14 -6.96
CA MET A 22 -13.61 4.84 -6.63
C MET A 22 -14.33 4.86 -5.27
N ASP A 23 -15.33 4.00 -5.09
CA ASP A 23 -16.11 3.86 -3.87
C ASP A 23 -15.63 2.62 -3.07
N ILE A 24 -15.47 2.75 -1.78
CA ILE A 24 -15.05 1.66 -0.91
C ILE A 24 -16.27 0.87 -0.46
N ALA A 25 -16.43 -0.36 -0.97
CA ALA A 25 -17.57 -1.21 -0.65
C ALA A 25 -17.41 -1.91 0.72
N TRP A 26 -16.21 -2.41 1.03
CA TRP A 26 -15.92 -3.06 2.31
C TRP A 26 -14.41 -3.11 2.60
N GLN A 27 -14.08 -3.32 3.87
CA GLN A 27 -12.73 -3.39 4.41
C GLN A 27 -12.51 -4.69 5.20
N CYS A 28 -11.28 -5.24 5.15
CA CYS A 28 -10.88 -6.38 5.98
C CYS A 28 -9.57 -6.05 6.71
N GLU A 29 -9.68 -5.82 8.03
CA GLU A 29 -8.54 -5.50 8.91
C GLU A 29 -8.78 -6.12 10.29
N ARG A 30 -7.76 -6.77 10.86
CA ARG A 30 -7.86 -7.44 12.15
C ARG A 30 -7.29 -6.64 13.33
N ASP A 31 -6.40 -5.68 13.07
CA ASP A 31 -5.80 -4.85 14.13
C ASP A 31 -6.82 -3.83 14.63
N ALA A 32 -7.21 -3.94 15.89
CA ALA A 32 -8.25 -3.09 16.48
C ALA A 32 -7.92 -1.59 16.42
N ALA A 33 -6.63 -1.20 16.48
CA ALA A 33 -6.28 0.22 16.37
C ALA A 33 -6.36 0.72 14.93
N CYS A 34 -6.02 -0.11 13.95
CA CYS A 34 -6.25 0.19 12.54
C CYS A 34 -7.75 0.27 12.25
N CYS A 35 -8.54 -0.67 12.75
CA CYS A 35 -10.01 -0.63 12.63
C CYS A 35 -10.60 0.67 13.19
N ALA A 36 -10.11 1.15 14.33
CA ALA A 36 -10.59 2.42 14.92
C ALA A 36 -10.21 3.66 14.08
N VAL A 37 -9.10 3.61 13.34
CA VAL A 37 -8.75 4.65 12.35
C VAL A 37 -9.71 4.57 11.16
N LEU A 38 -9.92 3.35 10.61
CA LEU A 38 -10.83 3.13 9.49
C LEU A 38 -12.27 3.56 9.82
N GLU A 39 -12.77 3.24 11.01
CA GLU A 39 -14.10 3.63 11.47
C GLU A 39 -14.29 5.14 11.51
N ARG A 40 -13.25 5.87 11.89
CA ARG A 40 -13.29 7.35 11.92
C ARG A 40 -13.43 7.96 10.54
N HIS A 41 -12.75 7.38 9.55
CA HIS A 41 -12.67 7.94 8.19
C HIS A 41 -13.72 7.36 7.24
N TRP A 42 -14.19 6.13 7.51
CA TRP A 42 -15.23 5.43 6.75
C TRP A 42 -16.23 4.78 7.71
N PRO A 43 -17.04 5.58 8.45
CA PRO A 43 -17.95 5.05 9.47
C PRO A 43 -19.00 4.09 8.90
N ASP A 44 -19.45 4.34 7.67
CA ASP A 44 -20.54 3.61 7.03
C ASP A 44 -20.06 2.40 6.20
N VAL A 45 -18.74 2.22 6.03
CA VAL A 45 -18.19 1.10 5.24
C VAL A 45 -18.11 -0.16 6.09
N PRO A 46 -18.73 -1.27 5.64
CA PRO A 46 -18.64 -2.56 6.32
C PRO A 46 -17.21 -3.00 6.56
N ARG A 47 -16.91 -3.45 7.79
CA ARG A 47 -15.56 -3.85 8.19
C ARG A 47 -15.54 -5.27 8.71
N HIS A 48 -14.66 -6.09 8.14
CA HIS A 48 -14.44 -7.47 8.50
C HIS A 48 -13.08 -7.62 9.20
N GLY A 49 -12.94 -8.66 10.02
CA GLY A 49 -11.73 -8.89 10.81
C GLY A 49 -10.67 -9.71 10.05
N ASP A 50 -10.50 -10.97 10.47
CA ASP A 50 -9.46 -11.84 9.91
C ASP A 50 -9.87 -12.40 8.54
N ILE A 51 -9.02 -12.22 7.53
CA ILE A 51 -9.23 -12.71 6.15
C ILE A 51 -9.57 -14.20 6.10
N ARG A 52 -9.03 -15.00 7.01
CA ARG A 52 -9.30 -16.45 7.12
C ARG A 52 -10.75 -16.78 7.50
N ARG A 53 -11.47 -15.79 7.99
CA ARG A 53 -12.88 -15.87 8.40
C ARG A 53 -13.76 -14.86 7.66
N LEU A 54 -13.27 -14.36 6.52
CA LEU A 54 -14.03 -13.40 5.71
C LEU A 54 -15.33 -14.04 5.24
N PRO A 55 -16.50 -13.51 5.63
CA PRO A 55 -17.80 -14.04 5.19
C PRO A 55 -18.01 -13.87 3.70
N LEU A 56 -19.19 -14.18 3.22
CA LEU A 56 -19.64 -13.72 1.91
C LEU A 56 -19.73 -12.18 1.97
N VAL A 57 -18.99 -11.53 1.10
CA VAL A 57 -18.98 -10.08 0.94
C VAL A 57 -19.53 -9.72 -0.42
N GLU A 58 -19.90 -8.46 -0.58
CA GLU A 58 -20.36 -7.93 -1.86
C GLU A 58 -19.27 -8.08 -2.94
N ALA A 59 -19.71 -8.37 -4.17
CA ALA A 59 -18.83 -8.39 -5.33
C ALA A 59 -18.30 -6.98 -5.62
N VAL A 60 -17.05 -6.91 -6.03
CA VAL A 60 -16.36 -5.63 -6.28
C VAL A 60 -15.66 -5.65 -7.64
N ASP A 61 -15.45 -4.47 -8.20
CA ASP A 61 -14.70 -4.29 -9.45
C ASP A 61 -13.20 -4.43 -9.20
N VAL A 62 -12.74 -3.91 -8.06
CA VAL A 62 -11.32 -3.90 -7.65
C VAL A 62 -11.17 -4.57 -6.30
N LEU A 63 -10.30 -5.55 -6.20
CA LEU A 63 -9.84 -6.13 -4.94
C LEU A 63 -8.38 -5.70 -4.70
N CYS A 64 -8.13 -5.00 -3.60
CA CYS A 64 -6.78 -4.53 -3.29
C CYS A 64 -6.29 -5.02 -1.92
N GLY A 65 -4.97 -4.93 -1.70
CA GLY A 65 -4.39 -5.20 -0.39
C GLY A 65 -2.88 -5.34 -0.38
N GLY A 66 -2.31 -5.19 0.82
CA GLY A 66 -0.90 -5.46 1.11
C GLY A 66 -0.79 -6.55 2.16
N ASP A 67 -0.59 -7.81 1.75
CA ASP A 67 -0.46 -8.91 2.70
C ASP A 67 0.81 -8.78 3.55
N PRO A 68 0.76 -9.15 4.83
CA PRO A 68 1.93 -9.11 5.70
C PRO A 68 3.06 -9.96 5.10
N CYS A 69 4.24 -9.33 4.90
CA CYS A 69 5.40 -10.03 4.37
C CYS A 69 5.81 -11.18 5.31
N PRO A 70 5.77 -12.45 4.87
CA PRO A 70 6.24 -13.54 5.68
C PRO A 70 7.76 -13.43 5.88
N SER A 71 8.19 -13.46 7.11
CA SER A 71 9.51 -13.81 7.67
C SER A 71 10.81 -13.28 7.07
N ARG A 72 10.85 -12.59 5.95
CA ARG A 72 12.08 -12.20 5.26
C ARG A 72 12.39 -10.71 5.22
N SER A 73 11.74 -9.87 6.02
CA SER A 73 12.22 -8.50 6.14
C SER A 73 13.61 -8.53 6.76
N ARG A 74 14.61 -8.02 6.06
CA ARG A 74 16.01 -7.88 6.55
C ARG A 74 16.12 -7.20 7.92
N ALA A 75 15.06 -6.54 8.36
CA ALA A 75 14.95 -5.84 9.65
C ALA A 75 14.81 -6.78 10.87
N ARG A 76 14.63 -8.10 10.71
CA ARG A 76 14.30 -8.99 11.85
C ARG A 76 15.39 -9.92 12.33
N GLY A 77 16.61 -9.88 11.81
CA GLY A 77 17.64 -10.83 12.25
C GLY A 77 17.14 -12.29 12.17
N HIS A 78 17.86 -13.24 12.75
CA HIS A 78 17.58 -14.69 12.68
C HIS A 78 16.37 -15.21 13.48
N ARG A 79 15.44 -14.37 13.93
CA ARG A 79 14.21 -14.84 14.58
C ARG A 79 13.18 -15.20 13.53
N ALA A 80 12.79 -16.48 13.50
CA ALA A 80 11.72 -17.00 12.64
C ALA A 80 10.46 -16.13 12.78
N ALA A 81 9.90 -15.71 11.65
CA ALA A 81 8.70 -14.90 11.69
C ALA A 81 7.49 -15.77 12.01
N VAL A 82 6.66 -15.22 12.84
CA VAL A 82 5.43 -15.84 13.36
C VAL A 82 4.21 -15.41 12.52
N HIS A 83 4.41 -14.84 11.33
CA HIS A 83 3.28 -14.46 10.49
C HIS A 83 3.00 -15.58 9.48
N PRO A 84 1.78 -16.14 9.49
CA PRO A 84 1.38 -17.08 8.44
C PRO A 84 1.44 -16.39 7.07
N ASP A 85 1.78 -17.15 6.05
CA ASP A 85 1.64 -16.69 4.67
C ASP A 85 0.14 -16.50 4.40
N LEU A 86 -0.27 -15.24 4.18
CA LEU A 86 -1.65 -14.88 3.90
C LEU A 86 -1.91 -14.59 2.41
N ALA A 87 -0.87 -14.68 1.58
CA ALA A 87 -1.00 -14.50 0.14
C ALA A 87 -1.97 -15.52 -0.48
N GLY A 88 -1.92 -16.78 -0.02
CA GLY A 88 -2.87 -17.81 -0.43
C GLY A 88 -4.34 -17.49 -0.10
N TRP A 89 -4.59 -16.84 1.04
CA TRP A 89 -5.92 -16.37 1.40
C TRP A 89 -6.39 -15.20 0.55
N PHE A 90 -5.47 -14.29 0.19
CA PHE A 90 -5.77 -13.22 -0.76
C PHE A 90 -6.21 -13.82 -2.11
N LEU A 91 -5.42 -14.76 -2.67
CA LEU A 91 -5.75 -15.45 -3.91
C LEU A 91 -7.08 -16.22 -3.82
N ALA A 92 -7.36 -16.84 -2.69
CA ALA A 92 -8.65 -17.52 -2.47
C ALA A 92 -9.83 -16.53 -2.50
N VAL A 93 -9.69 -15.34 -1.94
CA VAL A 93 -10.71 -14.28 -2.02
C VAL A 93 -10.86 -13.79 -3.47
N ALA A 94 -9.74 -13.52 -4.16
CA ALA A 94 -9.77 -13.14 -5.58
C ALA A 94 -10.45 -14.20 -6.45
N GLY A 95 -10.14 -15.48 -6.23
CA GLY A 95 -10.77 -16.61 -6.95
C GLY A 95 -12.26 -16.73 -6.67
N ARG A 96 -12.70 -16.43 -5.44
CA ARG A 96 -14.11 -16.46 -5.04
C ARG A 96 -14.92 -15.29 -5.61
N LEU A 97 -14.39 -14.08 -5.53
CA LEU A 97 -15.09 -12.85 -5.93
C LEU A 97 -14.96 -12.55 -7.42
N ARG A 98 -13.86 -13.00 -8.04
CA ARG A 98 -13.57 -12.76 -9.46
C ARG A 98 -13.67 -11.28 -9.85
N PRO A 99 -13.07 -10.37 -9.09
CA PRO A 99 -13.08 -8.94 -9.43
C PRO A 99 -12.43 -8.72 -10.80
N ARG A 100 -12.78 -7.64 -11.48
CA ARG A 100 -12.15 -7.29 -12.75
C ARG A 100 -10.66 -6.96 -12.56
N TRP A 101 -10.32 -6.28 -11.43
CA TRP A 101 -8.97 -5.86 -11.09
C TRP A 101 -8.54 -6.41 -9.73
N VAL A 102 -7.30 -6.88 -9.65
CA VAL A 102 -6.68 -7.28 -8.40
C VAL A 102 -5.39 -6.47 -8.22
N VAL A 103 -5.26 -5.73 -7.14
CA VAL A 103 -4.07 -4.91 -6.86
C VAL A 103 -3.42 -5.36 -5.57
N ARG A 104 -2.20 -5.88 -5.65
CA ARG A 104 -1.40 -6.26 -4.48
C ARG A 104 -0.18 -5.36 -4.34
N GLU A 105 0.05 -4.84 -3.14
CA GLU A 105 1.30 -4.17 -2.75
C GLU A 105 2.13 -5.08 -1.86
N ASN A 106 3.45 -5.09 -2.06
CA ASN A 106 4.36 -5.68 -1.08
C ASN A 106 5.76 -5.05 -1.18
N VAL A 107 6.62 -5.39 -0.22
CA VAL A 107 8.05 -5.13 -0.36
C VAL A 107 8.60 -5.95 -1.54
N LEU A 108 9.66 -5.46 -2.19
CA LEU A 108 10.36 -6.22 -3.24
C LEU A 108 10.88 -7.54 -2.65
N ALA A 109 10.19 -8.63 -2.91
CA ALA A 109 10.44 -9.94 -2.30
C ALA A 109 10.27 -11.10 -3.29
N PRO A 110 10.94 -12.25 -3.05
CA PRO A 110 10.86 -13.41 -3.95
C PRO A 110 9.47 -14.03 -4.13
N ASN A 111 8.53 -13.78 -3.20
CA ASN A 111 7.17 -14.33 -3.27
C ASN A 111 6.22 -13.60 -4.27
N ALA A 112 6.70 -12.57 -4.93
CA ALA A 112 5.96 -11.89 -5.98
C ALA A 112 5.61 -12.82 -7.13
N LEU A 113 6.56 -13.65 -7.55
CA LEU A 113 6.36 -14.63 -8.62
C LEU A 113 5.28 -15.65 -8.25
N ASP A 114 5.28 -16.17 -7.03
CA ASP A 114 4.30 -17.15 -6.58
C ASP A 114 2.87 -16.56 -6.59
N PHE A 115 2.73 -15.29 -6.20
CA PHE A 115 1.44 -14.60 -6.25
C PHE A 115 1.01 -14.31 -7.70
N ALA A 116 1.95 -13.90 -8.56
CA ALA A 116 1.66 -13.68 -9.97
C ALA A 116 1.20 -14.97 -10.67
N LEU A 117 1.88 -16.10 -10.42
CA LEU A 117 1.45 -17.42 -10.90
C LEU A 117 0.10 -17.83 -10.36
N GLY A 118 -0.21 -17.48 -9.10
CA GLY A 118 -1.53 -17.70 -8.51
C GLY A 118 -2.64 -16.91 -9.21
N LEU A 119 -2.40 -15.65 -9.58
CA LEU A 119 -3.33 -14.84 -10.36
C LEU A 119 -3.48 -15.39 -11.79
N ASP A 120 -2.39 -15.79 -12.43
CA ASP A 120 -2.42 -16.39 -13.77
C ASP A 120 -3.24 -17.69 -13.76
N ALA A 121 -3.06 -18.55 -12.77
CA ALA A 121 -3.87 -19.75 -12.57
C ALA A 121 -5.37 -19.46 -12.36
N LEU A 122 -5.70 -18.29 -11.83
CA LEU A 122 -7.08 -17.78 -11.74
C LEU A 122 -7.55 -17.15 -13.06
N GLY A 123 -6.73 -17.11 -14.09
CA GLY A 123 -7.07 -16.58 -15.42
C GLY A 123 -6.89 -15.07 -15.56
N TYR A 124 -6.10 -14.42 -14.70
CA TYR A 124 -5.75 -13.02 -14.86
C TYR A 124 -4.48 -12.85 -15.71
N GLY A 125 -4.46 -11.80 -16.53
CA GLY A 125 -3.21 -11.24 -17.02
C GLY A 125 -2.56 -10.43 -15.90
N VAL A 126 -1.25 -10.59 -15.67
CA VAL A 126 -0.55 -9.92 -14.58
C VAL A 126 0.44 -8.89 -15.10
N VAL A 127 0.41 -7.68 -14.55
CA VAL A 127 1.38 -6.61 -14.76
C VAL A 127 2.09 -6.37 -13.43
N ALA A 128 3.42 -6.50 -13.42
CA ALA A 128 4.25 -6.28 -12.23
C ALA A 128 5.16 -5.08 -12.46
N PHE A 129 5.18 -4.15 -11.51
CA PHE A 129 6.04 -2.96 -11.55
C PHE A 129 6.39 -2.50 -10.15
N ALA A 130 7.38 -1.62 -10.04
CA ALA A 130 7.74 -1.00 -8.78
C ALA A 130 7.51 0.51 -8.86
N LEU A 131 6.94 1.08 -7.79
CA LEU A 131 6.86 2.52 -7.58
C LEU A 131 7.69 2.92 -6.38
N ASP A 132 8.28 4.10 -6.43
CA ASP A 132 8.88 4.74 -5.26
C ASP A 132 7.97 5.87 -4.79
N ALA A 133 7.67 5.91 -3.51
CA ALA A 133 6.86 6.97 -2.93
C ALA A 133 7.47 8.37 -3.14
N ARG A 134 8.78 8.47 -3.44
CA ARG A 134 9.45 9.75 -3.77
C ARG A 134 8.83 10.47 -4.97
N ASP A 135 8.17 9.72 -5.83
CA ASP A 135 7.50 10.29 -7.01
C ASP A 135 6.21 11.06 -6.64
N PHE A 136 5.73 10.88 -5.40
CA PHE A 136 4.48 11.43 -4.89
C PHE A 136 4.67 12.24 -3.60
N THR A 137 5.64 11.85 -2.78
CA THR A 137 5.93 12.44 -1.47
C THR A 137 7.44 12.50 -1.25
N ALA A 138 7.92 13.31 -0.32
CA ALA A 138 9.34 13.41 -0.01
C ALA A 138 9.87 12.19 0.79
N GLN A 139 9.50 10.96 0.40
CA GLN A 139 9.94 9.72 1.06
C GLN A 139 10.43 8.69 0.05
N SER A 140 11.67 8.22 0.17
CA SER A 140 12.14 7.07 -0.60
C SER A 140 11.56 5.78 -0.03
N ARG A 141 10.57 5.21 -0.72
CA ARG A 141 9.90 3.97 -0.34
C ARG A 141 9.52 3.18 -1.59
N ARG A 142 10.44 2.38 -2.05
CA ARG A 142 10.20 1.53 -3.23
C ARG A 142 9.39 0.29 -2.83
N ARG A 143 8.28 0.08 -3.54
CA ARG A 143 7.37 -1.06 -3.35
C ARG A 143 7.04 -1.69 -4.68
N GLU A 144 6.75 -2.99 -4.64
CA GLU A 144 6.26 -3.74 -5.77
C GLU A 144 4.75 -3.76 -5.77
N PHE A 145 4.19 -3.59 -6.97
CA PHE A 145 2.77 -3.72 -7.23
C PHE A 145 2.54 -4.79 -8.28
N LEU A 146 1.61 -5.68 -7.99
CA LEU A 146 1.10 -6.68 -8.93
C LEU A 146 -0.35 -6.32 -9.25
N VAL A 147 -0.63 -6.08 -10.52
CA VAL A 147 -2.00 -5.79 -10.99
C VAL A 147 -2.47 -6.92 -11.87
N GLY A 148 -3.49 -7.65 -11.39
CA GLY A 148 -4.22 -8.64 -12.17
C GLY A 148 -5.38 -7.97 -12.91
N CYS A 149 -5.51 -8.22 -14.18
CA CYS A 149 -6.57 -7.71 -15.06
C CYS A 149 -7.05 -8.82 -16.01
N PRO A 150 -8.15 -8.62 -16.77
CA PRO A 150 -8.51 -9.54 -17.85
C PRO A 150 -7.33 -9.74 -18.80
N PRO A 151 -7.05 -10.98 -19.28
CA PRO A 151 -5.87 -11.25 -20.09
C PRO A 151 -5.77 -10.41 -21.36
N ALA A 152 -6.92 -10.07 -21.97
CA ALA A 152 -7.01 -9.20 -23.15
C ALA A 152 -6.50 -7.77 -22.86
N ASP A 153 -6.63 -7.31 -21.63
CA ASP A 153 -6.32 -5.94 -21.21
C ASP A 153 -4.86 -5.78 -20.77
N ARG A 154 -4.17 -6.91 -20.50
CA ARG A 154 -2.81 -6.90 -19.94
C ARG A 154 -1.81 -6.04 -20.70
N ALA A 155 -1.76 -6.19 -22.03
CA ALA A 155 -0.79 -5.47 -22.84
C ALA A 155 -1.08 -3.96 -22.88
N GLY A 156 -2.36 -3.61 -23.00
CA GLY A 156 -2.83 -2.21 -22.97
C GLY A 156 -2.56 -1.55 -21.61
N PHE A 157 -2.89 -2.22 -20.53
CA PHE A 157 -2.65 -1.71 -19.19
C PHE A 157 -1.15 -1.57 -18.88
N ALA A 158 -0.34 -2.58 -19.26
CA ALA A 158 1.12 -2.48 -19.13
C ALA A 158 1.68 -1.27 -19.88
N ARG A 159 1.17 -0.98 -21.06
CA ARG A 159 1.55 0.22 -21.82
C ARG A 159 1.11 1.51 -21.13
N ALA A 160 -0.11 1.57 -20.59
CA ALA A 160 -0.60 2.72 -19.83
C ALA A 160 0.25 3.01 -18.58
N VAL A 161 0.78 1.94 -17.93
CA VAL A 161 1.73 2.07 -16.82
C VAL A 161 3.07 2.63 -17.31
N LEU A 162 3.61 2.15 -18.44
CA LEU A 162 4.89 2.60 -18.99
C LEU A 162 4.82 4.03 -19.53
N ASP A 163 3.81 4.35 -20.35
CA ASP A 163 3.65 5.67 -20.95
C ASP A 163 3.45 6.77 -19.89
N ALA A 164 2.84 6.43 -18.75
CA ALA A 164 2.69 7.35 -17.63
C ALA A 164 3.99 7.55 -16.83
N SER A 165 4.96 6.65 -16.96
CA SER A 165 6.26 6.78 -16.30
C SER A 165 7.14 7.86 -16.95
N ASP A 166 6.88 8.19 -18.22
CA ASP A 166 7.64 9.23 -18.94
C ASP A 166 7.32 10.67 -18.48
N GLY A 167 6.27 10.85 -17.67
CA GLY A 167 5.86 12.15 -17.10
C GLY A 167 6.02 12.29 -15.60
N HIS A 168 6.21 11.19 -14.87
CA HIS A 168 6.36 11.16 -13.41
C HIS A 168 7.42 10.12 -13.01
N GLY A 169 8.61 10.60 -12.63
CA GLY A 169 9.45 9.92 -11.66
C GLY A 169 10.34 8.76 -12.12
N PHE A 170 10.46 8.41 -13.42
CA PHE A 170 11.58 7.60 -13.92
C PHE A 170 12.72 8.44 -14.51
N ALA A 171 12.58 9.76 -14.53
CA ALA A 171 13.70 10.63 -14.83
C ALA A 171 14.74 10.44 -13.71
N ALA A 172 15.87 9.86 -14.04
CA ALA A 172 17.06 10.01 -13.23
C ALA A 172 17.30 11.52 -13.10
N SER A 173 16.86 12.10 -11.98
CA SER A 173 17.23 13.46 -11.63
C SER A 173 18.75 13.51 -11.61
N SER A 174 19.31 14.49 -12.29
CA SER A 174 20.74 14.75 -12.18
C SER A 174 21.08 14.99 -10.70
N PRO A 175 22.24 14.53 -10.20
CA PRO A 175 22.57 14.59 -8.78
C PRO A 175 22.59 16.00 -8.15
N GLU A 176 22.39 17.03 -8.94
CA GLU A 176 22.58 18.43 -8.55
C GLU A 176 21.29 19.13 -8.05
N GLU A 177 20.10 18.53 -8.15
CA GLU A 177 18.82 19.15 -7.76
C GLU A 177 17.90 18.27 -6.92
N GLU A 178 18.40 17.24 -6.24
CA GLU A 178 17.53 16.44 -5.37
C GLU A 178 17.11 17.22 -4.12
N ALA A 179 15.81 17.54 -4.02
CA ALA A 179 15.23 17.97 -2.76
C ALA A 179 15.49 16.88 -1.69
N PRO A 180 15.75 17.26 -0.44
CA PRO A 180 16.03 16.29 0.63
C PRO A 180 14.88 15.31 0.78
N VAL A 181 15.15 14.02 0.58
CA VAL A 181 14.18 12.93 0.64
C VAL A 181 14.36 12.17 1.95
N ALA A 182 13.26 11.96 2.67
CA ALA A 182 13.27 11.17 3.89
C ALA A 182 13.51 9.68 3.60
N ALA A 183 14.19 9.00 4.50
CA ALA A 183 14.33 7.55 4.44
C ALA A 183 12.98 6.83 4.58
N CYS A 184 12.90 5.58 4.14
CA CYS A 184 11.69 4.76 4.24
C CYS A 184 11.21 4.66 5.69
N LEU A 185 9.97 5.07 5.95
CA LEU A 185 9.34 4.87 7.24
C LEU A 185 9.09 3.37 7.47
N THR A 186 9.61 2.83 8.55
CA THR A 186 9.43 1.43 8.91
C THR A 186 8.52 1.27 10.12
N ALA A 187 7.88 0.12 10.24
CA ALA A 187 7.04 -0.22 11.39
C ALA A 187 7.84 -0.58 12.66
N HIS A 188 9.17 -0.63 12.56
CA HIS A 188 10.03 -1.14 13.63
C HIS A 188 10.15 -0.12 14.77
N PRO A 189 9.92 -0.49 16.03
CA PRO A 189 10.17 0.40 17.14
C PRO A 189 11.67 0.52 17.41
N MET A 190 12.19 1.73 17.28
CA MET A 190 13.19 2.31 18.14
C MET A 190 14.66 1.82 18.16
N TRP A 191 15.06 0.73 17.54
CA TRP A 191 16.44 0.23 17.74
C TRP A 191 17.43 0.59 16.65
N MET A 192 16.97 1.29 15.63
CA MET A 192 17.80 1.68 14.51
C MET A 192 17.77 3.21 14.36
N ALA A 193 18.59 3.88 15.13
CA ALA A 193 18.79 5.33 15.00
C ALA A 193 19.24 5.77 13.58
N ALA A 194 19.63 4.81 12.75
CA ALA A 194 19.97 5.03 11.35
C ALA A 194 18.74 5.12 10.40
N GLU A 195 17.56 4.66 10.84
CA GLU A 195 16.33 4.70 10.04
C GLU A 195 15.32 5.76 10.52
N ASP A 196 15.61 6.42 11.64
CA ASP A 196 14.82 7.57 12.07
C ASP A 196 15.15 8.76 11.17
N SER A 197 14.16 9.24 10.43
CA SER A 197 14.31 10.46 9.65
C SER A 197 14.41 11.67 10.57
N TYR A 198 15.47 12.47 10.36
CA TYR A 198 15.70 13.71 11.09
C TYR A 198 15.32 14.89 10.22
N VAL A 199 14.75 15.90 10.84
CA VAL A 199 14.47 17.20 10.23
C VAL A 199 15.39 18.24 10.85
N TRP A 200 16.05 19.02 10.00
CA TRP A 200 16.79 20.20 10.43
C TRP A 200 15.89 21.42 10.44
N GLU A 201 15.71 22.02 11.60
CA GLU A 201 15.04 23.32 11.74
C GLU A 201 16.08 24.42 12.07
N PRO A 202 16.14 25.52 11.28
CA PRO A 202 17.17 26.55 11.43
C PRO A 202 17.28 27.16 12.84
N ARG A 203 16.17 27.17 13.61
CA ARG A 203 16.12 27.74 14.97
C ARG A 203 16.12 26.70 16.09
N ARG A 204 15.90 25.41 15.79
CA ARG A 204 15.75 24.32 16.77
C ARG A 204 16.80 23.24 16.63
N GLY A 205 17.55 23.26 15.53
CA GLY A 205 18.55 22.22 15.24
C GLY A 205 17.94 20.94 14.73
N LEU A 206 18.67 19.84 14.88
CA LEU A 206 18.29 18.53 14.45
C LEU A 206 17.24 17.91 15.39
N ARG A 207 16.11 17.48 14.86
CA ARG A 207 15.08 16.76 15.59
C ARG A 207 14.56 15.56 14.82
N LEU A 208 13.97 14.62 15.54
CA LEU A 208 13.24 13.52 14.92
C LEU A 208 11.97 14.01 14.21
N LEU A 209 11.67 13.36 13.11
CA LEU A 209 10.38 13.49 12.42
C LEU A 209 9.22 13.24 13.40
N ASP A 210 8.22 14.11 13.42
CA ASP A 210 7.02 13.88 14.22
C ASP A 210 6.06 12.90 13.51
N THR A 211 5.03 12.46 14.21
CA THR A 211 4.06 11.50 13.63
C THR A 211 3.16 12.11 12.57
N GLY A 212 2.86 13.39 12.67
CA GLY A 212 2.08 14.09 11.64
C GLY A 212 2.87 14.24 10.35
N GLU A 213 4.15 14.58 10.45
CA GLU A 213 5.06 14.61 9.30
C GLU A 213 5.24 13.22 8.67
N ALA A 214 5.28 12.16 9.49
CA ALA A 214 5.32 10.79 8.98
C ALA A 214 4.04 10.41 8.24
N GLU A 215 2.87 10.87 8.71
CA GLU A 215 1.59 10.69 8.01
C GLU A 215 1.61 11.42 6.66
N GLU A 216 2.06 12.67 6.62
CA GLU A 216 2.18 13.48 5.40
C GLU A 216 3.15 12.84 4.39
N LEU A 217 4.30 12.34 4.84
CA LEU A 217 5.25 11.60 4.00
C LEU A 217 4.66 10.31 3.43
N GLN A 218 3.69 9.71 4.10
CA GLN A 218 2.98 8.54 3.59
C GLN A 218 1.76 8.92 2.73
N GLY A 219 1.50 10.23 2.58
CA GLY A 219 0.41 10.78 1.79
C GLY A 219 -0.91 10.91 2.53
N PHE A 220 -0.93 10.68 3.84
CA PHE A 220 -2.12 10.92 4.67
C PHE A 220 -2.18 12.37 5.18
N PRO A 221 -3.37 12.90 5.43
CA PRO A 221 -3.52 14.15 6.17
C PRO A 221 -2.88 14.07 7.55
N ARG A 222 -2.30 15.19 8.00
CA ARG A 222 -1.73 15.31 9.35
C ARG A 222 -2.80 15.03 10.41
N GLY A 223 -2.49 14.18 11.38
CA GLY A 223 -3.43 13.78 12.42
C GLY A 223 -4.30 12.58 12.09
N TRP A 224 -4.09 11.92 10.95
CA TRP A 224 -4.84 10.76 10.49
C TRP A 224 -4.99 9.67 11.54
N THR A 225 -3.91 9.35 12.24
CA THR A 225 -3.88 8.35 13.31
C THR A 225 -3.93 8.97 14.71
N ALA A 226 -4.47 10.19 14.88
CA ALA A 226 -4.57 10.85 16.17
C ALA A 226 -5.31 9.99 17.20
N GLY A 227 -5.00 10.19 18.50
CA GLY A 227 -5.59 9.43 19.60
C GLY A 227 -4.82 8.16 20.02
N PHE A 228 -3.79 7.77 19.28
CA PHE A 228 -2.92 6.64 19.64
C PHE A 228 -1.53 7.12 20.09
N SER A 229 -0.81 6.28 20.82
CA SER A 229 0.56 6.56 21.24
C SER A 229 1.49 6.74 20.01
N ARG A 230 2.55 7.53 20.17
CA ARG A 230 3.54 7.79 19.10
C ARG A 230 4.07 6.50 18.48
N SER A 231 4.43 5.50 19.27
CA SER A 231 4.94 4.22 18.77
C SER A 231 3.89 3.43 17.97
N ARG A 232 2.61 3.48 18.41
CA ARG A 232 1.51 2.84 17.70
C ARG A 232 1.26 3.52 16.35
N ARG A 233 1.19 4.84 16.33
CA ARG A 233 1.00 5.65 15.13
C ARG A 233 2.12 5.39 14.11
N ARG A 234 3.39 5.42 14.55
CA ARG A 234 4.54 5.12 13.67
C ARG A 234 4.45 3.72 13.06
N ARG A 235 4.04 2.72 13.84
CA ARG A 235 3.84 1.35 13.32
C ARG A 235 2.73 1.30 12.26
N MET A 236 1.61 1.95 12.50
CA MET A 236 0.50 2.01 11.56
C MET A 236 0.92 2.68 10.25
N VAL A 237 1.55 3.85 10.34
CA VAL A 237 2.04 4.61 9.18
C VAL A 237 3.12 3.84 8.42
N GLY A 238 4.08 3.24 9.13
CA GLY A 238 5.16 2.45 8.52
C GLY A 238 4.69 1.20 7.79
N ASN A 239 3.53 0.63 8.16
CA ASN A 239 2.94 -0.53 7.48
C ASN A 239 2.01 -0.14 6.33
N ALA A 240 1.57 1.09 6.23
CA ALA A 240 0.61 1.51 5.23
C ALA A 240 1.23 1.56 3.82
N VAL A 241 0.42 1.33 2.80
CA VAL A 241 0.77 1.72 1.43
C VAL A 241 0.82 3.25 1.34
N ASN A 242 1.70 3.78 0.49
CA ASN A 242 1.71 5.21 0.21
C ASN A 242 0.47 5.60 -0.60
N VAL A 243 -0.24 6.63 -0.13
CA VAL A 243 -1.51 7.07 -0.73
C VAL A 243 -1.33 7.54 -2.16
N GLY A 244 -0.23 8.25 -2.47
CA GLY A 244 0.07 8.71 -3.82
C GLY A 244 0.28 7.55 -4.80
N CYS A 245 1.01 6.50 -4.37
CA CYS A 245 1.17 5.29 -5.19
C CYS A 245 -0.19 4.61 -5.47
N ALA A 246 -1.05 4.50 -4.45
CA ALA A 246 -2.38 3.92 -4.61
C ALA A 246 -3.27 4.77 -5.54
N ALA A 247 -3.28 6.10 -5.36
CA ALA A 247 -4.03 7.01 -6.22
C ALA A 247 -3.59 6.91 -7.68
N TRP A 248 -2.28 6.91 -7.92
CA TRP A 248 -1.70 6.79 -9.26
C TRP A 248 -2.15 5.49 -9.97
N ILE A 249 -2.19 4.35 -9.24
CA ILE A 249 -2.67 3.08 -9.80
C ILE A 249 -4.18 3.16 -10.06
N GLY A 250 -4.95 3.71 -9.12
CA GLY A 250 -6.39 3.88 -9.24
C GLY A 250 -6.80 4.70 -10.46
N GLU A 251 -6.14 5.83 -10.70
CA GLU A 251 -6.35 6.68 -11.86
C GLU A 251 -6.14 5.94 -13.18
N ARG A 252 -5.11 5.07 -13.26
CA ARG A 252 -4.84 4.28 -14.47
C ARG A 252 -5.87 3.19 -14.70
N ILE A 253 -6.32 2.55 -13.64
CA ILE A 253 -7.41 1.57 -13.72
C ILE A 253 -8.69 2.26 -14.23
N VAL A 254 -9.06 3.40 -13.64
CA VAL A 254 -10.26 4.16 -14.05
C VAL A 254 -10.14 4.63 -15.49
N SER A 255 -8.99 5.22 -15.89
CA SER A 255 -8.78 5.72 -17.25
C SER A 255 -8.74 4.61 -18.30
N PHE A 256 -8.31 3.41 -17.93
CA PHE A 256 -8.25 2.25 -18.82
C PHE A 256 -9.63 1.59 -19.01
N ASP A 257 -10.52 1.73 -18.03
CA ASP A 257 -11.84 1.10 -18.00
C ASP A 257 -12.94 2.04 -18.52
N ALA A 258 -12.61 3.31 -18.77
CA ALA A 258 -13.50 4.32 -19.33
C ALA A 258 -13.58 4.24 -20.87
#